data_b8265c00b0521cf37da188d8c0d16a4e
#
_entry.id   b8265c00b0521cf37da188d8c0d16a4e
#
_cell.length_a   1.000
_cell.length_b   1.000
_cell.length_c   1.000
_cell.angle_alpha   90.00
_cell.angle_beta   90.00
_cell.angle_gamma   90.00
#
_symmetry.space_group_name_H-M   'P 1'
#
loop_
_entity.id
_entity.type
_entity.pdbx_description
1 polymer ?
#
loop_
_entity_poly.entity_id
_entity_poly.type
_entity_poly.pdbx_seq_one_letter_code
_entity_poly.pdbx_strand_id
1 'polypeptide(L)'
;MHPELLDKTFPSILLLKLGLGGIFLLLITVGFELLHFPTEQMPLLWAIGLNWILLSMILFLRSNISGLGMYRLDSLLSVLDKFLLIIIAGILLWTPILPRPFKIEWFVYAQSFSLFLTATIIFFLIFKRLNSFRLRIDYTLLKKLLLESLPYALAVFLMTVYFRIDGVMIERMLPDGKEEAALYASAYRLLDTANIFGFLFAGLLLPMFSSMLKNKENILPLLGLSFRLIWAGAVILAISCFFYRAEIMVALYDTGSAYSGEIFGVLILSFIALSGSYIYGTLLVAKGILKKMNYVFATGLVLNFALNYYLIPTHKAYGAAFATLITQIFILVADIVLAIKELQLYVFPRWVISVISFTGVILILVWGINLYIGGQWFVKFLLSILAGGIVAFLFRLVSFSEIKKLLKSG
;
A
#
# COMPACT_ATOMS: atom_id res chain seq x y z
N MET A 1 8.59 5.25 -25.88
CA MET A 1 10.02 4.87 -25.80
C MET A 1 10.47 4.49 -27.20
N HIS A 2 11.59 5.03 -27.70
CA HIS A 2 12.11 4.61 -29.01
C HIS A 2 12.62 3.16 -28.92
N PRO A 3 12.32 2.28 -29.91
CA PRO A 3 12.76 0.87 -29.89
C PRO A 3 14.28 0.70 -29.70
N GLU A 4 15.06 1.61 -30.26
CA GLU A 4 16.53 1.62 -30.16
C GLU A 4 17.05 1.81 -28.71
N LEU A 5 16.32 2.57 -27.88
CA LEU A 5 16.64 2.71 -26.46
C LEU A 5 16.35 1.42 -25.69
N LEU A 6 15.31 0.69 -26.08
CA LEU A 6 14.95 -0.59 -25.47
C LEU A 6 16.06 -1.62 -25.68
N ASP A 7 16.58 -1.74 -26.93
CA ASP A 7 17.66 -2.66 -27.27
C ASP A 7 18.93 -2.46 -26.45
N LYS A 8 19.23 -1.21 -26.08
CA LYS A 8 20.44 -0.87 -25.29
C LYS A 8 20.23 -1.02 -23.78
N THR A 9 19.06 -0.63 -23.28
CA THR A 9 18.82 -0.53 -21.82
C THR A 9 18.28 -1.84 -21.23
N PHE A 10 17.43 -2.55 -21.96
CA PHE A 10 16.74 -3.75 -21.45
C PHE A 10 17.70 -4.84 -20.97
N PRO A 11 18.73 -5.27 -21.74
CA PRO A 11 19.65 -6.32 -21.30
C PRO A 11 20.43 -5.92 -20.04
N SER A 12 20.90 -4.67 -19.97
CA SER A 12 21.67 -4.16 -18.83
C SER A 12 20.82 -4.11 -17.55
N ILE A 13 19.57 -3.63 -17.65
CA ILE A 13 18.65 -3.56 -16.48
C ILE A 13 18.21 -4.96 -16.06
N LEU A 14 18.00 -5.87 -17.02
CA LEU A 14 17.68 -7.27 -16.73
C LEU A 14 18.77 -7.94 -15.90
N LEU A 15 20.03 -7.79 -16.31
CA LEU A 15 21.18 -8.30 -15.57
C LEU A 15 21.30 -7.69 -14.18
N LEU A 16 21.10 -6.37 -14.06
CA LEU A 16 21.08 -5.68 -12.78
C LEU A 16 20.01 -6.26 -11.84
N LYS A 17 18.79 -6.48 -12.34
CA LYS A 17 17.70 -7.06 -11.56
C LYS A 17 17.96 -8.50 -11.12
N LEU A 18 18.54 -9.31 -11.99
CA LEU A 18 18.95 -10.67 -11.62
C LEU A 18 20.03 -10.66 -10.54
N GLY A 19 21.04 -9.78 -10.67
CA GLY A 19 22.08 -9.60 -9.66
C GLY A 19 21.51 -9.13 -8.31
N LEU A 20 20.63 -8.11 -8.31
CA LEU A 20 19.96 -7.67 -7.10
C LEU A 20 19.05 -8.75 -6.50
N GLY A 21 18.40 -9.57 -7.33
CA GLY A 21 17.63 -10.73 -6.89
C GLY A 21 18.49 -11.76 -6.19
N GLY A 22 19.68 -12.06 -6.72
CA GLY A 22 20.66 -12.96 -6.07
C GLY A 22 21.14 -12.41 -4.71
N ILE A 23 21.45 -11.11 -4.63
CA ILE A 23 21.81 -10.44 -3.38
C ILE A 23 20.65 -10.51 -2.38
N PHE A 24 19.41 -10.29 -2.82
CA PHE A 24 18.24 -10.40 -1.97
C PHE A 24 18.07 -11.82 -1.39
N LEU A 25 18.20 -12.88 -2.20
CA LEU A 25 18.15 -14.26 -1.72
C LEU A 25 19.25 -14.55 -0.70
N LEU A 26 20.45 -14.07 -0.94
CA LEU A 26 21.57 -14.20 0.00
C LEU A 26 21.24 -13.49 1.33
N LEU A 27 20.76 -12.26 1.28
CA LEU A 27 20.42 -11.50 2.48
C LEU A 27 19.30 -12.15 3.32
N ILE A 28 18.25 -12.67 2.67
CA ILE A 28 17.19 -13.36 3.40
C ILE A 28 17.68 -14.68 3.99
N THR A 29 18.57 -15.40 3.31
CA THR A 29 19.16 -16.65 3.82
C THR A 29 20.03 -16.38 5.04
N VAL A 30 20.93 -15.39 4.97
CA VAL A 30 21.75 -14.98 6.11
C VAL A 30 20.91 -14.48 7.27
N GLY A 31 19.88 -13.66 6.98
CA GLY A 31 18.95 -13.18 8.02
C GLY A 31 18.18 -14.32 8.69
N PHE A 32 17.78 -15.33 7.93
CA PHE A 32 17.08 -16.50 8.46
C PHE A 32 17.96 -17.32 9.41
N GLU A 33 19.24 -17.52 9.06
CA GLU A 33 20.20 -18.21 9.90
C GLU A 33 20.53 -17.41 11.15
N LEU A 34 20.77 -16.11 11.04
CA LEU A 34 21.07 -15.22 12.18
C LEU A 34 19.90 -15.15 13.19
N LEU A 35 18.67 -15.27 12.71
CA LEU A 35 17.48 -15.25 13.56
C LEU A 35 17.11 -16.66 14.10
N HIS A 36 17.92 -17.68 13.83
CA HIS A 36 17.77 -19.06 14.31
C HIS A 36 16.40 -19.67 13.97
N PHE A 37 15.89 -19.43 12.76
CA PHE A 37 14.66 -20.10 12.31
C PHE A 37 14.90 -21.58 12.00
N PRO A 38 13.89 -22.46 12.13
CA PRO A 38 14.02 -23.89 11.84
C PRO A 38 14.42 -24.14 10.38
N THR A 39 15.45 -24.93 10.17
CA THR A 39 15.99 -25.24 8.83
C THR A 39 14.97 -25.90 7.89
N GLU A 40 13.96 -26.58 8.45
CA GLU A 40 12.84 -27.18 7.70
C GLU A 40 12.02 -26.15 6.90
N GLN A 41 12.03 -24.89 7.33
CA GLN A 41 11.30 -23.79 6.67
C GLN A 41 12.13 -23.12 5.56
N MET A 42 13.40 -23.45 5.38
CA MET A 42 14.27 -22.84 4.39
C MET A 42 13.75 -22.97 2.94
N PRO A 43 13.23 -24.12 2.49
CA PRO A 43 12.67 -24.23 1.12
C PRO A 43 11.48 -23.30 0.91
N LEU A 44 10.64 -23.11 1.93
CA LEU A 44 9.50 -22.20 1.88
C LEU A 44 9.95 -20.74 1.80
N LEU A 45 10.99 -20.37 2.57
CA LEU A 45 11.60 -19.05 2.52
C LEU A 45 12.14 -18.73 1.12
N TRP A 46 12.86 -19.67 0.51
CA TRP A 46 13.38 -19.48 -0.85
C TRP A 46 12.29 -19.38 -1.89
N ALA A 47 11.22 -20.16 -1.77
CA ALA A 47 10.06 -20.06 -2.66
C ALA A 47 9.39 -18.69 -2.54
N ILE A 48 9.19 -18.18 -1.32
CA ILE A 48 8.66 -16.84 -1.08
C ILE A 48 9.61 -15.76 -1.61
N GLY A 49 10.92 -15.90 -1.37
CA GLY A 49 11.92 -14.98 -1.90
C GLY A 49 11.94 -14.95 -3.44
N LEU A 50 11.84 -16.11 -4.07
CA LEU A 50 11.71 -16.22 -5.52
C LEU A 50 10.44 -15.55 -6.04
N ASN A 51 9.32 -15.68 -5.33
CA ASN A 51 8.06 -15.00 -5.69
C ASN A 51 8.22 -13.48 -5.72
N TRP A 52 8.94 -12.89 -4.75
CA TRP A 52 9.23 -11.46 -4.76
C TRP A 52 10.14 -11.03 -5.92
N ILE A 53 11.13 -11.84 -6.27
CA ILE A 53 11.99 -11.60 -7.44
C ILE A 53 11.18 -11.68 -8.73
N LEU A 54 10.35 -12.71 -8.90
CA LEU A 54 9.50 -12.88 -10.07
C LEU A 54 8.49 -11.73 -10.19
N LEU A 55 7.86 -11.30 -9.09
CA LEU A 55 6.96 -10.16 -9.08
C LEU A 55 7.69 -8.87 -9.51
N SER A 56 8.89 -8.63 -8.96
CA SER A 56 9.72 -7.48 -9.38
C SER A 56 10.10 -7.55 -10.85
N MET A 57 10.35 -8.76 -11.37
CA MET A 57 10.64 -8.98 -12.79
C MET A 57 9.41 -8.70 -13.67
N ILE A 58 8.23 -9.19 -13.28
CA ILE A 58 6.97 -8.92 -13.96
C ILE A 58 6.71 -7.41 -14.06
N LEU A 59 6.86 -6.67 -12.96
CA LEU A 59 6.68 -5.22 -12.96
C LEU A 59 7.65 -4.51 -13.90
N PHE A 60 8.91 -4.93 -13.93
CA PHE A 60 9.89 -4.40 -14.89
C PHE A 60 9.52 -4.71 -16.34
N LEU A 61 9.16 -5.95 -16.63
CA LEU A 61 8.76 -6.35 -17.97
C LEU A 61 7.51 -5.58 -18.44
N ARG A 62 6.50 -5.47 -17.59
CA ARG A 62 5.28 -4.72 -17.87
C ARG A 62 5.55 -3.23 -18.10
N SER A 63 6.46 -2.62 -17.34
CA SER A 63 6.82 -1.21 -17.55
C SER A 63 7.41 -0.95 -18.94
N ASN A 64 8.12 -1.94 -19.53
CA ASN A 64 8.61 -1.84 -20.89
C ASN A 64 7.47 -1.96 -21.92
N ILE A 65 6.48 -2.85 -21.70
CA ILE A 65 5.28 -2.97 -22.55
C ILE A 65 4.48 -1.67 -22.54
N SER A 66 4.25 -1.12 -21.36
CA SER A 66 3.58 0.18 -21.17
C SER A 66 4.38 1.32 -21.84
N GLY A 67 5.71 1.31 -21.72
CA GLY A 67 6.61 2.26 -22.37
C GLY A 67 6.59 2.19 -23.91
N LEU A 68 6.24 1.05 -24.47
CA LEU A 68 6.00 0.85 -25.91
C LEU A 68 4.59 1.29 -26.35
N GLY A 69 3.76 1.83 -25.45
CA GLY A 69 2.40 2.28 -25.73
C GLY A 69 1.35 1.17 -25.79
N MET A 70 1.69 -0.07 -25.42
CA MET A 70 0.79 -1.21 -25.48
C MET A 70 -0.05 -1.37 -24.21
N TYR A 71 -0.76 -0.32 -23.80
CA TYR A 71 -1.51 -0.25 -22.55
C TYR A 71 -2.58 -1.33 -22.38
N ARG A 72 -3.28 -1.72 -23.48
CA ARG A 72 -4.29 -2.79 -23.44
C ARG A 72 -3.65 -4.14 -23.08
N LEU A 73 -2.50 -4.42 -23.66
CA LEU A 73 -1.75 -5.64 -23.37
C LEU A 73 -1.23 -5.62 -21.92
N ASP A 74 -0.69 -4.48 -21.46
CA ASP A 74 -0.25 -4.32 -20.07
C ASP A 74 -1.39 -4.56 -19.07
N SER A 75 -2.60 -4.05 -19.35
CA SER A 75 -3.78 -4.29 -18.53
C SER A 75 -4.14 -5.78 -18.42
N LEU A 76 -4.11 -6.53 -19.52
CA LEU A 76 -4.36 -7.97 -19.51
C LEU A 76 -3.28 -8.73 -18.72
N LEU A 77 -2.02 -8.39 -18.94
CA LEU A 77 -0.88 -9.02 -18.27
C LEU A 77 -0.86 -8.69 -16.77
N SER A 78 -1.47 -7.59 -16.34
CA SER A 78 -1.55 -7.20 -14.93
C SER A 78 -2.39 -8.14 -14.05
N VAL A 79 -3.27 -8.90 -14.66
CA VAL A 79 -4.19 -9.81 -13.98
C VAL A 79 -3.80 -11.28 -14.19
N LEU A 80 -2.89 -11.54 -15.13
CA LEU A 80 -2.57 -12.90 -15.59
C LEU A 80 -2.02 -13.80 -14.47
N ASP A 81 -1.11 -13.29 -13.64
CA ASP A 81 -0.53 -14.03 -12.53
C ASP A 81 -1.60 -14.45 -11.50
N LYS A 82 -2.54 -13.56 -11.21
CA LYS A 82 -3.62 -13.81 -10.26
C LYS A 82 -4.66 -14.77 -10.84
N PHE A 83 -5.00 -14.61 -12.11
CA PHE A 83 -5.89 -15.50 -12.82
C PHE A 83 -5.36 -16.93 -12.85
N LEU A 84 -4.08 -17.10 -13.18
CA LEU A 84 -3.42 -18.41 -13.15
C LEU A 84 -3.39 -19.00 -11.74
N LEU A 85 -3.06 -18.18 -10.74
CA LEU A 85 -3.04 -18.62 -9.33
C LEU A 85 -4.43 -19.11 -8.89
N ILE A 86 -5.51 -18.39 -9.23
CA ILE A 86 -6.88 -18.80 -8.87
C ILE A 86 -7.22 -20.16 -9.50
N ILE A 87 -6.89 -20.36 -10.78
CA ILE A 87 -7.13 -21.65 -11.45
C ILE A 87 -6.32 -22.76 -10.78
N ILE A 88 -5.03 -22.57 -10.60
CA ILE A 88 -4.14 -23.60 -10.05
C ILE A 88 -4.54 -23.93 -8.61
N ALA A 89 -4.72 -22.91 -7.76
CA ALA A 89 -5.13 -23.10 -6.38
C ALA A 89 -6.52 -23.72 -6.29
N GLY A 90 -7.46 -23.35 -7.18
CA GLY A 90 -8.77 -23.97 -7.28
C GLY A 90 -8.68 -25.47 -7.62
N ILE A 91 -7.88 -25.84 -8.62
CA ILE A 91 -7.63 -27.23 -8.95
C ILE A 91 -7.06 -28.00 -7.76
N LEU A 92 -6.03 -27.44 -7.08
CA LEU A 92 -5.38 -28.08 -5.94
C LEU A 92 -6.32 -28.25 -4.72
N LEU A 93 -7.25 -27.33 -4.52
CA LEU A 93 -8.18 -27.33 -3.38
C LEU A 93 -9.38 -28.29 -3.59
N TRP A 94 -9.94 -28.31 -4.82
CA TRP A 94 -11.19 -29.02 -5.09
C TRP A 94 -11.02 -30.39 -5.73
N THR A 95 -9.81 -30.70 -6.23
CA THR A 95 -9.55 -32.05 -6.79
C THR A 95 -8.78 -32.91 -5.78
N PRO A 96 -8.88 -34.26 -5.83
CA PRO A 96 -8.17 -35.16 -4.95
C PRO A 96 -6.71 -35.41 -5.37
N ILE A 97 -6.10 -34.45 -6.07
CA ILE A 97 -4.71 -34.57 -6.56
C ILE A 97 -3.71 -34.55 -5.41
N LEU A 98 -4.00 -33.80 -4.34
CA LEU A 98 -3.11 -33.68 -3.19
C LEU A 98 -3.72 -34.33 -1.94
N PRO A 99 -2.88 -34.92 -1.05
CA PRO A 99 -3.35 -35.45 0.22
C PRO A 99 -3.93 -34.35 1.11
N ARG A 100 -4.93 -34.66 1.92
CA ARG A 100 -5.49 -33.76 2.90
C ARG A 100 -4.83 -33.96 4.27
N PRO A 101 -4.63 -32.92 5.10
CA PRO A 101 -5.04 -31.53 4.94
C PRO A 101 -4.15 -30.77 3.94
N PHE A 102 -4.72 -29.72 3.30
CA PHE A 102 -4.00 -28.85 2.37
C PHE A 102 -2.86 -28.10 3.09
N LYS A 103 -1.64 -28.19 2.56
CA LYS A 103 -0.46 -27.53 3.13
C LYS A 103 -0.20 -26.19 2.50
N ILE A 104 0.24 -25.23 3.30
CA ILE A 104 0.54 -23.86 2.86
C ILE A 104 1.65 -23.81 1.78
N GLU A 105 2.59 -24.77 1.84
CA GLU A 105 3.69 -24.88 0.87
C GLU A 105 3.17 -25.06 -0.56
N TRP A 106 2.11 -25.84 -0.73
CA TRP A 106 1.51 -26.06 -2.06
C TRP A 106 0.91 -24.79 -2.64
N PHE A 107 0.32 -23.93 -1.79
CA PHE A 107 -0.15 -22.62 -2.21
C PHE A 107 1.02 -21.73 -2.67
N VAL A 108 2.12 -21.71 -1.91
CA VAL A 108 3.32 -20.93 -2.25
C VAL A 108 3.93 -21.42 -3.56
N TYR A 109 4.02 -22.73 -3.78
CA TYR A 109 4.53 -23.28 -5.03
C TYR A 109 3.60 -23.01 -6.21
N ALA A 110 2.29 -23.06 -6.02
CA ALA A 110 1.31 -22.66 -7.03
C ALA A 110 1.48 -21.17 -7.42
N GLN A 111 1.74 -20.32 -6.45
CA GLN A 111 2.05 -18.91 -6.67
C GLN A 111 3.36 -18.74 -7.44
N SER A 112 4.41 -19.47 -7.06
CA SER A 112 5.71 -19.46 -7.77
C SER A 112 5.56 -19.85 -9.23
N PHE A 113 4.80 -20.91 -9.50
CA PHE A 113 4.55 -21.38 -10.87
C PHE A 113 3.75 -20.36 -11.68
N SER A 114 2.70 -19.77 -11.09
CA SER A 114 1.88 -18.73 -11.73
C SER A 114 2.71 -17.50 -12.11
N LEU A 115 3.55 -17.01 -11.17
CA LEU A 115 4.44 -15.87 -11.41
C LEU A 115 5.50 -16.20 -12.45
N PHE A 116 6.10 -17.38 -12.39
CA PHE A 116 7.12 -17.84 -13.36
C PHE A 116 6.54 -17.90 -14.77
N LEU A 117 5.37 -18.51 -14.93
CA LEU A 117 4.70 -18.62 -16.22
C LEU A 117 4.36 -17.22 -16.77
N THR A 118 3.82 -16.35 -15.92
CA THR A 118 3.51 -14.96 -16.30
C THR A 118 4.77 -14.20 -16.73
N ALA A 119 5.84 -14.27 -15.94
CA ALA A 119 7.11 -13.62 -16.28
C ALA A 119 7.67 -14.13 -17.61
N THR A 120 7.60 -15.43 -17.85
CA THR A 120 8.05 -16.08 -19.08
C THR A 120 7.25 -15.59 -20.30
N ILE A 121 5.91 -15.56 -20.19
CA ILE A 121 5.04 -15.05 -21.27
C ILE A 121 5.40 -13.61 -21.61
N ILE A 122 5.53 -12.73 -20.59
CA ILE A 122 5.83 -11.31 -20.81
C ILE A 122 7.23 -11.15 -21.40
N PHE A 123 8.20 -11.90 -20.90
CA PHE A 123 9.57 -11.89 -21.43
C PHE A 123 9.61 -12.23 -22.92
N PHE A 124 8.93 -13.31 -23.35
CA PHE A 124 8.85 -13.68 -24.78
C PHE A 124 8.13 -12.62 -25.63
N LEU A 125 7.11 -11.96 -25.10
CA LEU A 125 6.42 -10.87 -25.80
C LEU A 125 7.36 -9.68 -26.05
N ILE A 126 8.20 -9.34 -25.09
CA ILE A 126 9.18 -8.26 -25.24
C ILE A 126 10.32 -8.74 -26.16
N PHE A 127 10.83 -9.96 -25.95
CA PHE A 127 11.93 -10.50 -26.74
C PHE A 127 11.64 -10.49 -28.26
N LYS A 128 10.41 -10.80 -28.66
CA LYS A 128 9.95 -10.70 -30.04
C LYS A 128 9.96 -9.26 -30.61
N ARG A 129 10.08 -8.24 -29.76
CA ARG A 129 10.07 -6.82 -30.15
C ARG A 129 11.48 -6.21 -30.15
N LEU A 130 12.47 -6.93 -29.63
CA LEU A 130 13.85 -6.51 -29.67
C LEU A 130 14.45 -6.80 -31.05
N ASN A 131 15.06 -5.80 -31.68
CA ASN A 131 15.76 -5.95 -32.94
C ASN A 131 17.11 -6.64 -32.72
N SER A 132 17.77 -6.38 -31.59
CA SER A 132 19.02 -7.04 -31.21
C SER A 132 19.09 -7.22 -29.70
N PHE A 133 19.27 -8.47 -29.24
CA PHE A 133 19.56 -8.76 -27.84
C PHE A 133 21.05 -9.01 -27.68
N ARG A 134 21.79 -7.99 -27.23
CA ARG A 134 23.22 -8.12 -26.91
C ARG A 134 23.41 -7.85 -25.41
N LEU A 135 23.92 -8.81 -24.70
CA LEU A 135 24.31 -8.67 -23.29
C LEU A 135 25.54 -7.75 -23.20
N ARG A 136 25.34 -6.45 -23.28
CA ARG A 136 26.36 -5.45 -23.01
C ARG A 136 26.07 -4.80 -21.67
N ILE A 137 27.03 -4.93 -20.75
CA ILE A 137 26.97 -4.25 -19.46
C ILE A 137 27.50 -2.83 -19.64
N ASP A 138 26.61 -1.85 -19.61
CA ASP A 138 27.00 -0.45 -19.54
C ASP A 138 27.07 -0.03 -18.07
N TYR A 139 28.27 -0.11 -17.49
CA TYR A 139 28.50 0.25 -16.08
C TYR A 139 28.13 1.71 -15.78
N THR A 140 28.32 2.63 -16.73
CA THR A 140 27.99 4.05 -16.55
C THR A 140 26.49 4.23 -16.43
N LEU A 141 25.73 3.60 -17.33
CA LEU A 141 24.26 3.60 -17.29
C LEU A 141 23.75 2.97 -16.01
N LEU A 142 24.28 1.78 -15.63
CA LEU A 142 23.84 1.08 -14.42
C LEU A 142 24.12 1.86 -13.15
N LYS A 143 25.30 2.46 -13.02
CA LYS A 143 25.65 3.32 -11.87
C LYS A 143 24.72 4.53 -11.78
N LYS A 144 24.44 5.18 -12.91
CA LYS A 144 23.51 6.32 -12.98
C LYS A 144 22.11 5.90 -12.52
N LEU A 145 21.57 4.80 -13.07
CA LEU A 145 20.25 4.29 -12.72
C LEU A 145 20.15 3.92 -11.24
N LEU A 146 21.18 3.26 -10.69
CA LEU A 146 21.22 2.92 -9.25
C LEU A 146 21.18 4.18 -8.37
N LEU A 147 22.02 5.16 -8.67
CA LEU A 147 22.08 6.40 -7.88
C LEU A 147 20.79 7.22 -7.97
N GLU A 148 20.15 7.28 -9.14
CA GLU A 148 18.88 7.96 -9.34
C GLU A 148 17.71 7.22 -8.67
N SER A 149 17.76 5.88 -8.62
CA SER A 149 16.72 5.05 -7.99
C SER A 149 16.86 4.95 -6.47
N LEU A 150 18.05 5.18 -5.91
CA LEU A 150 18.34 5.00 -4.50
C LEU A 150 17.41 5.78 -3.55
N PRO A 151 17.09 7.07 -3.78
CA PRO A 151 16.16 7.80 -2.93
C PRO A 151 14.73 7.21 -2.93
N TYR A 152 14.28 6.69 -4.08
CA TYR A 152 12.99 6.00 -4.19
C TYR A 152 13.01 4.66 -3.47
N ALA A 153 14.07 3.86 -3.66
CA ALA A 153 14.25 2.58 -2.99
C ALA A 153 14.29 2.75 -1.47
N LEU A 154 15.00 3.78 -0.99
CA LEU A 154 15.06 4.09 0.44
C LEU A 154 13.69 4.50 0.98
N ALA A 155 12.92 5.33 0.26
CA ALA A 155 11.57 5.71 0.66
C ALA A 155 10.66 4.48 0.81
N VAL A 156 10.63 3.60 -0.21
CA VAL A 156 9.83 2.38 -0.19
C VAL A 156 10.29 1.44 0.92
N PHE A 157 11.59 1.29 1.13
CA PHE A 157 12.16 0.47 2.21
C PHE A 157 11.71 0.99 3.59
N LEU A 158 11.92 2.26 3.89
CA LEU A 158 11.53 2.87 5.17
C LEU A 158 10.03 2.72 5.42
N MET A 159 9.21 3.01 4.41
CA MET A 159 7.75 2.82 4.49
C MET A 159 7.38 1.36 4.77
N THR A 160 7.98 0.42 4.05
CA THR A 160 7.68 -1.01 4.24
C THR A 160 8.07 -1.48 5.63
N VAL A 161 9.23 -1.05 6.13
CA VAL A 161 9.69 -1.43 7.48
C VAL A 161 8.72 -0.92 8.53
N TYR A 162 8.38 0.37 8.53
CA TYR A 162 7.48 0.88 9.58
C TYR A 162 6.04 0.36 9.45
N PHE A 163 5.59 -0.08 8.27
CA PHE A 163 4.28 -0.73 8.12
C PHE A 163 4.26 -2.18 8.64
N ARG A 164 5.41 -2.85 8.74
CA ARG A 164 5.48 -4.28 9.05
C ARG A 164 6.24 -4.62 10.34
N ILE A 165 6.99 -3.67 10.89
CA ILE A 165 7.81 -3.87 12.09
C ILE A 165 6.95 -4.23 13.31
N ASP A 166 5.73 -3.70 13.39
CA ASP A 166 4.81 -3.89 14.50
C ASP A 166 4.55 -5.38 14.78
N GLY A 167 4.22 -6.15 13.73
CA GLY A 167 3.97 -7.59 13.85
C GLY A 167 5.19 -8.36 14.35
N VAL A 168 6.39 -7.99 13.88
CA VAL A 168 7.64 -8.60 14.33
C VAL A 168 7.92 -8.27 15.80
N MET A 169 7.70 -7.02 16.19
CA MET A 169 7.90 -6.60 17.59
C MET A 169 6.90 -7.27 18.52
N ILE A 170 5.63 -7.38 18.14
CA ILE A 170 4.61 -8.11 18.92
C ILE A 170 5.06 -9.56 19.14
N GLU A 171 5.43 -10.26 18.06
CA GLU A 171 5.84 -11.67 18.14
C GLU A 171 7.05 -11.89 19.04
N ARG A 172 8.03 -10.96 19.02
CA ARG A 172 9.30 -11.11 19.73
C ARG A 172 9.30 -10.59 21.16
N MET A 173 8.43 -9.62 21.48
CA MET A 173 8.43 -8.96 22.78
C MET A 173 7.45 -9.58 23.78
N LEU A 174 6.48 -10.37 23.31
CA LEU A 174 5.44 -10.95 24.17
C LEU A 174 5.59 -12.47 24.32
N PRO A 175 5.26 -13.02 25.49
CA PRO A 175 5.24 -14.47 25.70
C PRO A 175 4.22 -15.19 24.79
N ASP A 176 3.05 -14.57 24.58
CA ASP A 176 1.96 -14.98 23.70
C ASP A 176 2.03 -14.29 22.32
N GLY A 177 3.24 -13.89 21.90
CA GLY A 177 3.48 -13.01 20.76
C GLY A 177 2.95 -13.54 19.44
N LYS A 178 2.96 -14.86 19.21
CA LYS A 178 2.41 -15.47 17.98
C LYS A 178 0.91 -15.27 17.85
N GLU A 179 0.17 -15.44 18.95
CA GLU A 179 -1.28 -15.25 18.98
C GLU A 179 -1.65 -13.78 18.81
N GLU A 180 -0.99 -12.91 19.55
CA GLU A 180 -1.18 -11.46 19.45
C GLU A 180 -0.82 -10.91 18.07
N ALA A 181 0.27 -11.38 17.46
CA ALA A 181 0.65 -11.02 16.10
C ALA A 181 -0.36 -11.51 15.06
N ALA A 182 -0.98 -12.68 15.26
CA ALA A 182 -2.03 -13.18 14.38
C ALA A 182 -3.30 -12.32 14.47
N LEU A 183 -3.71 -11.91 15.67
CA LEU A 183 -4.83 -10.99 15.86
C LEU A 183 -4.55 -9.61 15.23
N TYR A 184 -3.35 -9.06 15.45
CA TYR A 184 -2.91 -7.83 14.82
C TYR A 184 -2.92 -7.93 13.28
N ALA A 185 -2.37 -9.01 12.74
CA ALA A 185 -2.32 -9.23 11.30
C ALA A 185 -3.71 -9.34 10.66
N SER A 186 -4.68 -9.97 11.33
CA SER A 186 -6.07 -10.05 10.86
C SER A 186 -6.73 -8.67 10.77
N ALA A 187 -6.56 -7.85 11.80
CA ALA A 187 -7.03 -6.46 11.82
C ALA A 187 -6.32 -5.58 10.77
N TYR A 188 -5.00 -5.76 10.62
CA TYR A 188 -4.18 -5.00 9.68
C TYR A 188 -4.54 -5.30 8.21
N ARG A 189 -4.99 -6.52 7.88
CA ARG A 189 -5.49 -6.86 6.53
C ARG A 189 -6.68 -6.01 6.09
N LEU A 190 -7.54 -5.64 7.02
CA LEU A 190 -8.68 -4.75 6.72
C LEU A 190 -8.20 -3.32 6.45
N LEU A 191 -7.19 -2.84 7.20
CA LEU A 191 -6.53 -1.58 6.91
C LEU A 191 -5.83 -1.61 5.55
N ASP A 192 -5.09 -2.67 5.22
CA ASP A 192 -4.45 -2.86 3.91
C ASP A 192 -5.49 -2.81 2.78
N THR A 193 -6.67 -3.41 2.98
CA THR A 193 -7.76 -3.38 1.99
C THR A 193 -8.27 -1.96 1.77
N ALA A 194 -8.46 -1.19 2.84
CA ALA A 194 -8.84 0.22 2.73
C ALA A 194 -7.76 1.05 2.02
N ASN A 195 -6.49 0.76 2.26
CA ASN A 195 -5.34 1.46 1.66
C ASN A 195 -5.27 1.32 0.13
N ILE A 196 -5.85 0.28 -0.47
CA ILE A 196 -5.90 0.12 -1.93
C ILE A 196 -6.53 1.35 -2.59
N PHE A 197 -7.58 1.91 -2.00
CA PHE A 197 -8.23 3.12 -2.55
C PHE A 197 -7.28 4.31 -2.56
N GLY A 198 -6.57 4.57 -1.43
CA GLY A 198 -5.58 5.64 -1.35
C GLY A 198 -4.45 5.48 -2.38
N PHE A 199 -3.94 4.26 -2.54
CA PHE A 199 -2.90 3.94 -3.51
C PHE A 199 -3.34 4.16 -4.96
N LEU A 200 -4.56 3.75 -5.32
CA LEU A 200 -5.11 3.98 -6.66
C LEU A 200 -5.24 5.49 -6.97
N PHE A 201 -5.72 6.26 -6.00
CA PHE A 201 -5.78 7.72 -6.15
C PHE A 201 -4.39 8.35 -6.31
N ALA A 202 -3.41 7.94 -5.51
CA ALA A 202 -2.03 8.41 -5.65
C ALA A 202 -1.48 8.13 -7.05
N GLY A 203 -1.76 6.95 -7.61
CA GLY A 203 -1.37 6.56 -8.97
C GLY A 203 -1.97 7.46 -10.06
N LEU A 204 -3.20 7.93 -9.88
CA LEU A 204 -3.85 8.88 -10.80
C LEU A 204 -3.32 10.31 -10.63
N LEU A 205 -3.06 10.73 -9.40
CA LEU A 205 -2.64 12.10 -9.10
C LEU A 205 -1.19 12.39 -9.46
N LEU A 206 -0.31 11.40 -9.38
CA LEU A 206 1.12 11.57 -9.64
C LEU A 206 1.42 12.18 -11.02
N PRO A 207 0.92 11.63 -12.14
CA PRO A 207 1.13 12.23 -13.46
C PRO A 207 0.47 13.60 -13.59
N MET A 208 -0.70 13.82 -12.99
CA MET A 208 -1.40 15.11 -13.02
C MET A 208 -0.59 16.20 -12.32
N PHE A 209 -0.15 15.96 -11.07
CA PHE A 209 0.72 16.90 -10.37
C PHE A 209 2.04 17.14 -11.10
N SER A 210 2.66 16.09 -11.64
CA SER A 210 3.91 16.22 -12.40
C SER A 210 3.75 17.08 -13.63
N SER A 211 2.65 16.94 -14.38
CA SER A 211 2.34 17.78 -15.56
C SER A 211 2.11 19.22 -15.15
N MET A 212 1.25 19.49 -14.16
CA MET A 212 0.93 20.84 -13.70
C MET A 212 2.16 21.56 -13.15
N LEU A 213 3.01 20.87 -12.37
CA LEU A 213 4.26 21.44 -11.87
C LEU A 213 5.25 21.77 -12.98
N LYS A 214 5.35 20.92 -14.02
CA LYS A 214 6.19 21.18 -15.20
C LYS A 214 5.72 22.39 -15.98
N ASN A 215 4.39 22.54 -16.15
CA ASN A 215 3.77 23.63 -16.87
C ASN A 215 3.62 24.91 -16.01
N LYS A 216 4.04 24.88 -14.74
CA LYS A 216 3.87 25.98 -13.77
C LYS A 216 2.40 26.39 -13.55
N GLU A 217 1.48 25.44 -13.67
CA GLU A 217 0.05 25.63 -13.43
C GLU A 217 -0.27 25.67 -11.93
N ASN A 218 -1.42 26.26 -11.58
CA ASN A 218 -1.87 26.32 -10.20
C ASN A 218 -2.40 24.95 -9.73
N ILE A 219 -1.67 24.31 -8.81
CA ILE A 219 -1.99 22.98 -8.27
C ILE A 219 -3.06 22.99 -7.17
N LEU A 220 -3.35 24.17 -6.55
CA LEU A 220 -4.25 24.26 -5.40
C LEU A 220 -5.67 23.73 -5.66
N PRO A 221 -6.29 23.94 -6.83
CA PRO A 221 -7.62 23.38 -7.10
C PRO A 221 -7.62 21.86 -7.10
N LEU A 222 -6.63 21.22 -7.74
CA LEU A 222 -6.51 19.77 -7.79
C LEU A 222 -6.17 19.21 -6.42
N LEU A 223 -5.21 19.80 -5.71
CA LEU A 223 -4.83 19.40 -4.35
C LEU A 223 -6.03 19.45 -3.39
N GLY A 224 -6.76 20.58 -3.40
CA GLY A 224 -7.91 20.77 -2.53
C GLY A 224 -9.07 19.82 -2.83
N LEU A 225 -9.38 19.59 -4.11
CA LEU A 225 -10.44 18.65 -4.48
C LEU A 225 -10.04 17.22 -4.10
N SER A 226 -8.83 16.78 -4.45
CA SER A 226 -8.35 15.43 -4.18
C SER A 226 -8.30 15.14 -2.67
N PHE A 227 -7.81 16.11 -1.88
CA PHE A 227 -7.76 15.98 -0.42
C PHE A 227 -9.17 15.87 0.18
N ARG A 228 -10.09 16.74 -0.18
CA ARG A 228 -11.48 16.73 0.32
C ARG A 228 -12.19 15.42 -0.02
N LEU A 229 -12.05 14.94 -1.26
CA LEU A 229 -12.70 13.72 -1.71
C LEU A 229 -12.20 12.49 -0.95
N ILE A 230 -10.88 12.32 -0.87
CA ILE A 230 -10.26 11.18 -0.18
C ILE A 230 -10.50 11.25 1.32
N TRP A 231 -10.36 12.44 1.93
CA TRP A 231 -10.63 12.63 3.35
C TRP A 231 -12.07 12.30 3.72
N ALA A 232 -13.03 12.76 2.93
CA ALA A 232 -14.43 12.45 3.18
C ALA A 232 -14.70 10.95 3.15
N GLY A 233 -14.20 10.23 2.14
CA GLY A 233 -14.32 8.78 2.05
C GLY A 233 -13.64 8.05 3.22
N ALA A 234 -12.42 8.48 3.57
CA ALA A 234 -11.65 7.88 4.66
C ALA A 234 -12.32 8.08 6.03
N VAL A 235 -12.82 9.27 6.29
CA VAL A 235 -13.54 9.61 7.55
C VAL A 235 -14.82 8.80 7.67
N ILE A 236 -15.65 8.76 6.62
CA ILE A 236 -16.89 7.98 6.63
C ILE A 236 -16.60 6.51 6.89
N LEU A 237 -15.65 5.93 6.14
CA LEU A 237 -15.31 4.51 6.28
C LEU A 237 -14.71 4.22 7.66
N ALA A 238 -13.70 4.98 8.07
CA ALA A 238 -12.98 4.73 9.32
C ALA A 238 -13.87 4.88 10.55
N ILE A 239 -14.70 5.94 10.62
CA ILE A 239 -15.61 6.14 11.74
C ILE A 239 -16.71 5.08 11.76
N SER A 240 -17.30 4.73 10.60
CA SER A 240 -18.29 3.65 10.54
C SER A 240 -17.68 2.31 10.98
N CYS A 241 -16.49 1.94 10.48
CA CYS A 241 -15.80 0.73 10.92
C CYS A 241 -15.44 0.76 12.42
N PHE A 242 -15.06 1.91 12.95
CA PHE A 242 -14.73 2.06 14.36
C PHE A 242 -15.91 1.77 15.28
N PHE A 243 -17.12 2.22 14.93
CA PHE A 243 -18.33 1.95 15.74
C PHE A 243 -18.78 0.49 15.68
N TYR A 244 -18.56 -0.20 14.58
CA TYR A 244 -18.95 -1.61 14.40
C TYR A 244 -17.75 -2.58 14.37
N ARG A 245 -16.62 -2.18 14.98
CA ARG A 245 -15.34 -2.89 14.93
C ARG A 245 -15.37 -4.33 15.43
N ALA A 246 -16.10 -4.57 16.54
CA ALA A 246 -16.21 -5.90 17.13
C ALA A 246 -17.03 -6.83 16.23
N GLU A 247 -18.18 -6.35 15.76
CA GLU A 247 -19.09 -7.10 14.89
C GLU A 247 -18.42 -7.44 13.55
N ILE A 248 -17.65 -6.51 12.99
CA ILE A 248 -16.90 -6.73 11.75
C ILE A 248 -15.86 -7.83 11.94
N MET A 249 -15.09 -7.80 13.02
CA MET A 249 -14.06 -8.81 13.28
C MET A 249 -14.67 -10.18 13.54
N VAL A 250 -15.73 -10.26 14.33
CA VAL A 250 -16.46 -11.52 14.60
C VAL A 250 -17.12 -12.09 13.34
N ALA A 251 -17.61 -11.23 12.43
CA ALA A 251 -18.24 -11.68 11.20
C ALA A 251 -17.24 -12.20 10.15
N LEU A 252 -15.99 -11.73 10.18
CA LEU A 252 -14.98 -12.02 9.16
C LEU A 252 -13.99 -13.11 9.56
N TYR A 253 -13.78 -13.32 10.87
CA TYR A 253 -12.77 -14.24 11.37
C TYR A 253 -13.31 -15.14 12.47
N ASP A 254 -13.04 -16.45 12.39
CA ASP A 254 -13.42 -17.43 13.43
C ASP A 254 -12.79 -17.11 14.79
N THR A 255 -11.61 -16.47 14.78
CA THR A 255 -10.91 -15.95 15.97
C THR A 255 -11.32 -14.54 16.35
N GLY A 256 -12.36 -14.00 15.69
CA GLY A 256 -12.87 -12.65 15.94
C GLY A 256 -13.41 -12.51 17.36
N SER A 257 -13.07 -11.39 18.00
CA SER A 257 -13.44 -11.08 19.38
C SER A 257 -13.59 -9.58 19.59
N ALA A 258 -14.13 -9.18 20.71
CA ALA A 258 -14.17 -7.76 21.10
C ALA A 258 -12.76 -7.15 21.13
N TYR A 259 -11.78 -7.91 21.62
CA TYR A 259 -10.38 -7.47 21.68
C TYR A 259 -9.76 -7.25 20.28
N SER A 260 -9.94 -8.19 19.35
CA SER A 260 -9.51 -7.99 17.97
C SER A 260 -10.24 -6.81 17.30
N GLY A 261 -11.49 -6.56 17.70
CA GLY A 261 -12.25 -5.37 17.33
C GLY A 261 -11.60 -4.09 17.84
N GLU A 262 -11.12 -4.04 19.09
CA GLU A 262 -10.41 -2.85 19.61
C GLU A 262 -9.13 -2.58 18.81
N ILE A 263 -8.33 -3.58 18.49
CA ILE A 263 -7.14 -3.46 17.66
C ILE A 263 -7.51 -2.89 16.28
N PHE A 264 -8.52 -3.48 15.62
CA PHE A 264 -9.00 -3.02 14.32
C PHE A 264 -9.53 -1.59 14.37
N GLY A 265 -10.27 -1.24 15.42
CA GLY A 265 -10.83 0.10 15.60
C GLY A 265 -9.75 1.18 15.61
N VAL A 266 -8.65 0.97 16.32
CA VAL A 266 -7.53 1.92 16.34
C VAL A 266 -6.80 1.94 15.00
N LEU A 267 -6.55 0.77 14.40
CA LEU A 267 -5.88 0.68 13.11
C LEU A 267 -6.67 1.38 12.01
N ILE A 268 -7.99 1.19 11.95
CA ILE A 268 -8.79 1.80 10.88
C ILE A 268 -8.87 3.34 11.00
N LEU A 269 -8.75 3.89 12.21
CA LEU A 269 -8.63 5.34 12.39
C LEU A 269 -7.34 5.90 11.77
N SER A 270 -6.26 5.11 11.74
CA SER A 270 -5.01 5.52 11.07
C SER A 270 -5.18 5.69 9.56
N PHE A 271 -6.20 5.06 8.96
CA PHE A 271 -6.53 5.22 7.55
C PHE A 271 -6.86 6.66 7.17
N ILE A 272 -7.44 7.44 8.09
CA ILE A 272 -7.72 8.87 7.85
C ILE A 272 -6.41 9.63 7.59
N ALA A 273 -5.43 9.45 8.47
CA ALA A 273 -4.13 10.10 8.34
C ALA A 273 -3.37 9.60 7.10
N LEU A 274 -3.35 8.29 6.88
CA LEU A 274 -2.68 7.66 5.74
C LEU A 274 -3.27 8.13 4.40
N SER A 275 -4.59 8.30 4.32
CA SER A 275 -5.28 8.81 3.14
C SER A 275 -4.85 10.25 2.80
N GLY A 276 -4.67 11.10 3.81
CA GLY A 276 -4.13 12.44 3.63
C GLY A 276 -2.68 12.42 3.15
N SER A 277 -1.83 11.54 3.70
CA SER A 277 -0.44 11.36 3.29
C SER A 277 -0.32 10.88 1.84
N TYR A 278 -1.24 10.06 1.32
CA TYR A 278 -1.25 9.71 -0.10
C TYR A 278 -1.36 10.94 -1.00
N ILE A 279 -2.10 11.97 -0.62
CA ILE A 279 -2.25 13.17 -1.46
C ILE A 279 -1.00 14.07 -1.38
N TYR A 280 -0.60 14.46 -0.16
CA TYR A 280 0.54 15.34 0.02
C TYR A 280 1.87 14.64 -0.34
N GLY A 281 2.02 13.38 0.01
CA GLY A 281 3.18 12.57 -0.37
C GLY A 281 3.31 12.45 -1.89
N THR A 282 2.22 12.20 -2.61
CA THR A 282 2.24 12.15 -4.09
C THR A 282 2.64 13.50 -4.69
N LEU A 283 2.17 14.60 -4.14
CA LEU A 283 2.57 15.94 -4.57
C LEU A 283 4.08 16.19 -4.35
N LEU A 284 4.62 15.78 -3.19
CA LEU A 284 6.04 15.89 -2.87
C LEU A 284 6.90 15.01 -3.79
N VAL A 285 6.45 13.79 -4.12
CA VAL A 285 7.09 12.90 -5.10
C VAL A 285 7.09 13.55 -6.49
N ALA A 286 5.95 14.10 -6.93
CA ALA A 286 5.85 14.80 -8.21
C ALA A 286 6.79 16.00 -8.31
N LYS A 287 7.06 16.68 -7.19
CA LYS A 287 8.04 17.78 -7.09
C LYS A 287 9.50 17.29 -7.03
N GLY A 288 9.73 16.00 -6.77
CA GLY A 288 11.08 15.42 -6.67
C GLY A 288 11.76 15.61 -5.32
N ILE A 289 11.01 15.84 -4.22
CA ILE A 289 11.55 16.16 -2.87
C ILE A 289 11.78 14.88 -2.04
N LEU A 290 12.14 13.78 -2.68
CA LEU A 290 12.29 12.47 -2.04
C LEU A 290 13.31 12.43 -0.90
N LYS A 291 14.42 13.17 -1.01
CA LYS A 291 15.44 13.20 0.05
C LYS A 291 14.86 13.69 1.38
N LYS A 292 14.04 14.75 1.36
CA LYS A 292 13.41 15.29 2.56
C LYS A 292 12.31 14.35 3.09
N MET A 293 11.54 13.73 2.19
CA MET A 293 10.57 12.70 2.57
C MET A 293 11.24 11.50 3.26
N ASN A 294 12.42 11.08 2.81
CA ASN A 294 13.17 10.02 3.47
C ASN A 294 13.53 10.34 4.92
N TYR A 295 13.84 11.60 5.25
CA TYR A 295 14.02 12.01 6.63
C TYR A 295 12.73 11.91 7.45
N VAL A 296 11.58 12.29 6.86
CA VAL A 296 10.27 12.13 7.50
C VAL A 296 9.98 10.67 7.78
N PHE A 297 10.18 9.78 6.79
CA PHE A 297 9.94 8.34 6.96
C PHE A 297 10.91 7.69 7.94
N ALA A 298 12.19 8.09 7.94
CA ALA A 298 13.16 7.60 8.91
C ALA A 298 12.78 8.04 10.34
N THR A 299 12.36 9.30 10.52
CA THR A 299 11.88 9.79 11.82
C THR A 299 10.60 9.08 12.24
N GLY A 300 9.67 8.84 11.30
CA GLY A 300 8.45 8.06 11.54
C GLY A 300 8.76 6.62 11.98
N LEU A 301 9.75 5.97 11.34
CA LEU A 301 10.20 4.64 11.74
C LEU A 301 10.77 4.60 13.16
N VAL A 302 11.61 5.58 13.50
CA VAL A 302 12.19 5.68 14.85
C VAL A 302 11.08 5.94 15.88
N LEU A 303 10.13 6.83 15.58
CA LEU A 303 8.98 7.11 16.43
C LEU A 303 8.12 5.87 16.63
N ASN A 304 7.77 5.16 15.54
CA ASN A 304 6.98 3.93 15.60
C ASN A 304 7.69 2.85 16.44
N PHE A 305 8.99 2.63 16.21
CA PHE A 305 9.79 1.69 16.99
C PHE A 305 9.80 2.04 18.48
N ALA A 306 10.03 3.30 18.82
CA ALA A 306 10.05 3.76 20.21
C ALA A 306 8.68 3.59 20.89
N LEU A 307 7.59 3.98 20.21
CA LEU A 307 6.23 3.80 20.72
C LEU A 307 5.90 2.32 20.93
N ASN A 308 6.24 1.46 19.96
CA ASN A 308 6.05 0.02 20.07
C ASN A 308 6.81 -0.57 21.26
N TYR A 309 8.07 -0.15 21.44
CA TYR A 309 8.89 -0.63 22.54
C TYR A 309 8.27 -0.35 23.92
N TYR A 310 7.60 0.80 24.10
CA TYR A 310 6.93 1.15 25.35
C TYR A 310 5.49 0.62 25.44
N LEU A 311 4.72 0.58 24.34
CA LEU A 311 3.31 0.26 24.39
C LEU A 311 3.02 -1.25 24.28
N ILE A 312 3.81 -2.02 23.53
CA ILE A 312 3.58 -3.45 23.35
C ILE A 312 3.66 -4.22 24.69
N PRO A 313 4.66 -4.01 25.59
CA PRO A 313 4.72 -4.77 26.82
C PRO A 313 3.52 -4.56 27.75
N THR A 314 2.86 -3.40 27.68
CA THR A 314 1.75 -3.03 28.57
C THR A 314 0.36 -3.24 27.93
N HIS A 315 0.26 -3.03 26.62
CA HIS A 315 -1.02 -3.03 25.89
C HIS A 315 -1.06 -4.03 24.74
N LYS A 316 -0.04 -4.87 24.59
CA LYS A 316 0.06 -5.93 23.56
C LYS A 316 -0.19 -5.40 22.14
N ALA A 317 -0.94 -6.13 21.30
CA ALA A 317 -1.27 -5.76 19.94
C ALA A 317 -2.07 -4.44 19.84
N TYR A 318 -2.89 -4.11 20.85
CA TYR A 318 -3.60 -2.84 20.93
C TYR A 318 -2.62 -1.66 21.05
N GLY A 319 -1.53 -1.83 21.81
CA GLY A 319 -0.46 -0.83 21.94
C GLY A 319 0.24 -0.56 20.60
N ALA A 320 0.49 -1.61 19.80
CA ALA A 320 1.07 -1.47 18.47
C ALA A 320 0.12 -0.72 17.51
N ALA A 321 -1.18 -0.98 17.58
CA ALA A 321 -2.18 -0.24 16.82
C ALA A 321 -2.16 1.26 17.13
N PHE A 322 -1.99 1.62 18.40
CA PHE A 322 -1.85 3.02 18.84
C PHE A 322 -0.53 3.65 18.33
N ALA A 323 0.57 2.90 18.38
CA ALA A 323 1.84 3.35 17.82
C ALA A 323 1.72 3.66 16.33
N THR A 324 1.05 2.80 15.57
CA THR A 324 0.75 3.01 14.15
C THR A 324 -0.09 4.26 13.94
N LEU A 325 -1.18 4.45 14.70
CA LEU A 325 -2.05 5.63 14.58
C LEU A 325 -1.26 6.94 14.80
N ILE A 326 -0.49 7.01 15.88
CA ILE A 326 0.33 8.20 16.19
C ILE A 326 1.36 8.45 15.10
N THR A 327 2.02 7.41 14.62
CA THR A 327 3.03 7.52 13.55
C THR A 327 2.42 8.02 12.25
N GLN A 328 1.23 7.53 11.86
CA GLN A 328 0.55 7.98 10.65
C GLN A 328 0.11 9.45 10.76
N ILE A 329 -0.37 9.88 11.91
CA ILE A 329 -0.68 11.30 12.17
C ILE A 329 0.59 12.16 12.04
N PHE A 330 1.71 11.71 12.63
CA PHE A 330 2.99 12.40 12.51
C PHE A 330 3.42 12.56 11.05
N ILE A 331 3.37 11.48 10.26
CA ILE A 331 3.75 11.49 8.84
C ILE A 331 2.85 12.44 8.05
N LEU A 332 1.53 12.38 8.23
CA LEU A 332 0.60 13.31 7.57
C LEU A 332 0.95 14.77 7.88
N VAL A 333 1.14 15.11 9.15
CA VAL A 333 1.50 16.48 9.55
C VAL A 333 2.83 16.90 8.94
N ALA A 334 3.83 16.03 8.95
CA ALA A 334 5.14 16.29 8.36
C ALA A 334 5.05 16.48 6.83
N ASP A 335 4.27 15.66 6.12
CA ASP A 335 4.04 15.79 4.67
C ASP A 335 3.35 17.11 4.34
N ILE A 336 2.32 17.50 5.11
CA ILE A 336 1.64 18.81 4.95
C ILE A 336 2.61 19.96 5.17
N VAL A 337 3.37 19.95 6.26
CA VAL A 337 4.34 21.01 6.59
C VAL A 337 5.42 21.09 5.52
N LEU A 338 5.91 19.95 5.04
CA LEU A 338 6.91 19.89 3.99
C LEU A 338 6.37 20.44 2.67
N ALA A 339 5.13 20.05 2.29
CA ALA A 339 4.49 20.56 1.08
C ALA A 339 4.26 22.07 1.13
N ILE A 340 3.80 22.61 2.29
CA ILE A 340 3.63 24.06 2.48
C ILE A 340 4.95 24.79 2.29
N LYS A 341 6.04 24.30 2.90
CA LYS A 341 7.36 24.94 2.81
C LYS A 341 7.96 24.88 1.41
N GLU A 342 7.91 23.74 0.75
CA GLU A 342 8.60 23.49 -0.50
C GLU A 342 7.86 24.03 -1.74
N LEU A 343 6.55 24.17 -1.66
CA LEU A 343 5.71 24.67 -2.73
C LEU A 343 5.09 26.03 -2.42
N GLN A 344 5.43 26.63 -1.26
CA GLN A 344 4.89 27.92 -0.80
C GLN A 344 3.35 27.95 -0.86
N LEU A 345 2.72 26.85 -0.41
CA LEU A 345 1.27 26.73 -0.46
C LEU A 345 0.62 27.61 0.61
N TYR A 346 -0.44 28.30 0.23
CA TYR A 346 -1.30 28.98 1.21
C TYR A 346 -2.47 28.06 1.57
N VAL A 347 -2.48 27.60 2.81
CA VAL A 347 -3.60 26.79 3.33
C VAL A 347 -4.68 27.74 3.86
N PHE A 348 -5.84 27.72 3.24
CA PHE A 348 -6.96 28.52 3.70
C PHE A 348 -7.51 27.95 5.01
N PRO A 349 -7.62 28.75 6.09
CA PRO A 349 -8.18 28.29 7.37
C PRO A 349 -9.57 27.66 7.22
N ARG A 350 -10.37 28.14 6.27
CA ARG A 350 -11.70 27.58 5.95
C ARG A 350 -11.67 26.11 5.56
N TRP A 351 -10.59 25.64 4.89
CA TRP A 351 -10.45 24.23 4.55
C TRP A 351 -10.26 23.36 5.79
N VAL A 352 -9.41 23.80 6.70
CA VAL A 352 -9.15 23.09 7.97
C VAL A 352 -10.43 23.01 8.79
N ILE A 353 -11.14 24.12 8.93
CA ILE A 353 -12.43 24.18 9.65
C ILE A 353 -13.46 23.23 9.00
N SER A 354 -13.57 23.23 7.67
CA SER A 354 -14.52 22.37 6.95
C SER A 354 -14.23 20.89 7.19
N VAL A 355 -12.96 20.49 7.15
CA VAL A 355 -12.51 19.11 7.36
C VAL A 355 -12.77 18.66 8.81
N ILE A 356 -12.45 19.50 9.79
CA ILE A 356 -12.69 19.20 11.22
C ILE A 356 -14.20 19.14 11.49
N SER A 357 -14.97 20.12 11.02
CA SER A 357 -16.42 20.14 11.19
C SER A 357 -17.10 18.94 10.56
N PHE A 358 -16.68 18.56 9.35
CA PHE A 358 -17.17 17.35 8.68
C PHE A 358 -16.90 16.10 9.51
N THR A 359 -15.66 15.94 10.00
CA THR A 359 -15.28 14.78 10.82
C THR A 359 -16.13 14.70 12.09
N GLY A 360 -16.35 15.84 12.76
CA GLY A 360 -17.22 15.91 13.94
C GLY A 360 -18.68 15.56 13.64
N VAL A 361 -19.22 16.05 12.51
CA VAL A 361 -20.60 15.73 12.10
C VAL A 361 -20.75 14.24 11.78
N ILE A 362 -19.79 13.63 11.08
CA ILE A 362 -19.82 12.18 10.79
C ILE A 362 -19.78 11.37 12.09
N LEU A 363 -18.94 11.76 13.05
CA LEU A 363 -18.86 11.09 14.35
C LEU A 363 -20.19 11.13 15.10
N ILE A 364 -20.84 12.30 15.18
CA ILE A 364 -22.15 12.47 15.81
C ILE A 364 -23.23 11.69 15.06
N LEU A 365 -23.21 11.70 13.73
CA LEU A 365 -24.17 11.00 12.90
C LEU A 365 -24.10 9.48 13.12
N VAL A 366 -22.89 8.89 13.04
CA VAL A 366 -22.71 7.45 13.21
C VAL A 366 -23.03 7.03 14.65
N TRP A 367 -22.65 7.84 15.64
CA TRP A 367 -23.02 7.64 17.04
C TRP A 367 -24.54 7.65 17.22
N GLY A 368 -25.24 8.63 16.63
CA GLY A 368 -26.70 8.71 16.66
C GLY A 368 -27.38 7.52 15.99
N ILE A 369 -26.90 7.10 14.81
CA ILE A 369 -27.39 5.88 14.14
C ILE A 369 -27.23 4.66 15.04
N ASN A 370 -26.08 4.49 15.66
CA ASN A 370 -25.81 3.36 16.53
C ASN A 370 -26.73 3.36 17.76
N LEU A 371 -27.05 4.52 18.34
CA LEU A 371 -27.84 4.67 19.56
C LEU A 371 -29.34 4.57 19.31
N TYR A 372 -29.87 5.27 18.30
CA TYR A 372 -31.31 5.45 18.11
C TYR A 372 -31.96 4.53 17.08
N ILE A 373 -31.17 3.94 16.15
CA ILE A 373 -31.72 3.03 15.16
C ILE A 373 -31.61 1.60 15.67
N GLY A 374 -32.77 0.92 15.79
CA GLY A 374 -32.81 -0.51 16.08
C GLY A 374 -32.42 -1.36 14.87
N GLY A 375 -32.09 -2.65 15.09
CA GLY A 375 -31.84 -3.59 14.01
C GLY A 375 -30.40 -4.14 13.97
N GLN A 376 -30.11 -4.92 12.93
CA GLN A 376 -28.83 -5.58 12.76
C GLN A 376 -27.70 -4.58 12.52
N TRP A 377 -26.52 -4.84 13.07
CA TRP A 377 -25.35 -3.97 12.95
C TRP A 377 -24.98 -3.66 11.49
N PHE A 378 -25.12 -4.65 10.60
CA PHE A 378 -24.80 -4.48 9.18
C PHE A 378 -25.69 -3.43 8.48
N VAL A 379 -26.99 -3.38 8.82
CA VAL A 379 -27.91 -2.36 8.31
C VAL A 379 -27.52 -0.98 8.82
N LYS A 380 -27.21 -0.87 10.10
CA LYS A 380 -26.73 0.38 10.71
C LYS A 380 -25.42 0.86 10.07
N PHE A 381 -24.49 -0.08 9.81
CA PHE A 381 -23.23 0.22 9.13
C PHE A 381 -23.45 0.77 7.72
N LEU A 382 -24.31 0.12 6.91
CA LEU A 382 -24.66 0.63 5.58
C LEU A 382 -25.36 2.00 5.63
N LEU A 383 -26.27 2.18 6.57
CA LEU A 383 -26.91 3.48 6.80
C LEU A 383 -25.90 4.56 7.16
N SER A 384 -24.88 4.23 7.98
CA SER A 384 -23.82 5.17 8.34
C SER A 384 -23.00 5.60 7.11
N ILE A 385 -22.65 4.67 6.23
CA ILE A 385 -21.94 4.95 4.97
C ILE A 385 -22.80 5.83 4.05
N LEU A 386 -24.07 5.47 3.85
CA LEU A 386 -24.97 6.20 2.96
C LEU A 386 -25.26 7.62 3.48
N ALA A 387 -25.60 7.75 4.76
CA ALA A 387 -25.84 9.04 5.40
C ALA A 387 -24.58 9.92 5.40
N GLY A 388 -23.41 9.31 5.65
CA GLY A 388 -22.12 9.98 5.55
C GLY A 388 -21.85 10.52 4.14
N GLY A 389 -22.19 9.76 3.11
CA GLY A 389 -22.11 10.19 1.70
C GLY A 389 -23.01 11.42 1.42
N ILE A 390 -24.23 11.42 1.94
CA ILE A 390 -25.16 12.57 1.82
C ILE A 390 -24.56 13.80 2.52
N VAL A 391 -24.03 13.65 3.73
CA VAL A 391 -23.37 14.74 4.47
C VAL A 391 -22.15 15.26 3.70
N ALA A 392 -21.31 14.40 3.11
CA ALA A 392 -20.18 14.81 2.29
C ALA A 392 -20.61 15.68 1.10
N PHE A 393 -21.73 15.33 0.48
CA PHE A 393 -22.33 16.12 -0.60
C PHE A 393 -22.87 17.47 -0.11
N LEU A 394 -23.57 17.52 1.03
CA LEU A 394 -24.06 18.75 1.65
C LEU A 394 -22.94 19.72 2.04
N PHE A 395 -21.82 19.19 2.55
CA PHE A 395 -20.62 19.95 2.86
C PHE A 395 -19.84 20.40 1.61
N ARG A 396 -20.32 20.04 0.41
CA ARG A 396 -19.64 20.30 -0.88
C ARG A 396 -18.20 19.80 -0.93
N LEU A 397 -17.90 18.76 -0.15
CA LEU A 397 -16.60 18.09 -0.22
C LEU A 397 -16.48 17.24 -1.49
N VAL A 398 -17.62 16.78 -2.00
CA VAL A 398 -17.76 16.05 -3.26
C VAL A 398 -18.61 16.90 -4.20
N SER A 399 -18.01 17.42 -5.28
CA SER A 399 -18.71 18.21 -6.30
C SER A 399 -18.57 17.56 -7.67
N PHE A 400 -19.68 17.05 -8.22
CA PHE A 400 -19.71 16.48 -9.57
C PHE A 400 -19.28 17.47 -10.65
N SER A 401 -19.53 18.78 -10.45
CA SER A 401 -19.15 19.82 -11.40
C SER A 401 -17.63 20.02 -11.45
N GLU A 402 -16.94 19.94 -10.29
CA GLU A 402 -15.48 20.03 -10.20
C GLU A 402 -14.80 18.80 -10.79
N ILE A 403 -15.33 17.59 -10.48
CA ILE A 403 -14.84 16.33 -11.08
C ILE A 403 -14.97 16.36 -12.61
N LYS A 404 -16.12 16.80 -13.13
CA LYS A 404 -16.35 16.90 -14.58
C LYS A 404 -15.44 17.91 -15.26
N LYS A 405 -15.10 19.02 -14.60
CA LYS A 405 -14.14 20.00 -15.10
C LYS A 405 -12.74 19.42 -15.22
N LEU A 406 -12.29 18.69 -14.20
CA LEU A 406 -10.96 18.05 -14.20
C LEU A 406 -10.83 16.95 -15.26
N LEU A 407 -11.88 16.15 -15.46
CA LEU A 407 -11.90 15.12 -16.52
C LEU A 407 -11.91 15.71 -17.95
N LYS A 408 -12.31 16.97 -18.13
CA LYS A 408 -12.30 17.65 -19.43
C LYS A 408 -11.00 18.41 -19.70
N SER A 409 -10.21 18.70 -18.67
CA SER A 409 -8.95 19.46 -18.79
C SER A 409 -7.70 18.56 -18.87
N GLY A 410 -7.82 17.25 -18.72
CA GLY A 410 -6.78 16.25 -18.97
C GLY A 410 -7.06 15.46 -20.22
#